data_53d308c0c42dbfa244e8f9475874ea1e
#
_entry.id   53d308c0c42dbfa244e8f9475874ea1e
#
_cell.length_a   1.000
_cell.length_b   1.000
_cell.length_c   1.000
_cell.angle_alpha   90.00
_cell.angle_beta   90.00
_cell.angle_gamma   90.00
#
_symmetry.space_group_name_H-M   'P 1'
#
loop_
_entity.id
_entity.type
_entity.pdbx_description
1 polymer ?
#
loop_
_entity_poly.entity_id
_entity_poly.type
_entity_poly.pdbx_seq_one_letter_code
_entity_poly.pdbx_strand_id
1 'polypeptide(L)'
;MNERRKLINWMAGVTTFIVVLLIVIVLLDREEDGVSLAAASRTVALTLESGNGILENAPETSNFDEDLSDQWYVKYMDYLYGQGYLDSGSVKADERSATSAVTYAVLSDWAKKASEEGKGETDALLSYVDSGDRAKKAVSSENFWKFYDAFRAAVDPDRAVAEVETDLYGTPDNVDGAPAWTAYTRDGIFQFEGLYLDGYIDQKIRFLARDDEILKVEEMVSDEIVYENAWISGFSGKTVTVFIGNIQREFPVKGVLKDESEISGQIGDLYLKGGTPKRLVLKKEKITGTVLAVRDTEIEIDGYGSVPLADQFKIYRTYGVLREQQ
;
A
#
# COMPACT_ATOMS: atom_id res chain seq x y z
N MET A 1 -16.32 58.76 5.37
CA MET A 1 -16.78 57.50 5.96
C MET A 1 -17.44 56.54 4.93
N ASN A 2 -17.93 57.03 3.80
CA ASN A 2 -18.63 56.23 2.77
C ASN A 2 -17.67 55.41 1.84
N GLU A 3 -16.52 55.95 1.51
CA GLU A 3 -15.57 55.31 0.56
C GLU A 3 -14.93 54.02 1.14
N ARG A 4 -14.54 54.02 2.40
CA ARG A 4 -14.00 52.80 3.07
C ARG A 4 -15.03 51.68 3.15
N ARG A 5 -16.30 51.98 3.42
CA ARG A 5 -17.35 50.95 3.41
C ARG A 5 -17.60 50.37 2.02
N LYS A 6 -17.54 51.18 0.98
CA LYS A 6 -17.68 50.71 -0.41
C LYS A 6 -16.53 49.78 -0.79
N LEU A 7 -15.28 50.14 -0.40
CA LEU A 7 -14.09 49.32 -0.63
C LEU A 7 -14.15 47.96 0.10
N ILE A 8 -14.57 47.98 1.39
CA ILE A 8 -14.73 46.75 2.17
C ILE A 8 -15.81 45.84 1.57
N ASN A 9 -16.94 46.36 1.16
CA ASN A 9 -18.00 45.59 0.54
C ASN A 9 -17.59 45.04 -0.83
N TRP A 10 -16.82 45.80 -1.63
CA TRP A 10 -16.30 45.35 -2.90
C TRP A 10 -15.26 44.22 -2.69
N MET A 11 -14.31 44.39 -1.73
CA MET A 11 -13.34 43.32 -1.38
C MET A 11 -14.02 42.06 -0.87
N ALA A 12 -15.04 42.18 -0.01
CA ALA A 12 -15.82 41.05 0.47
C ALA A 12 -16.54 40.32 -0.68
N GLY A 13 -17.12 41.08 -1.62
CA GLY A 13 -17.76 40.51 -2.83
C GLY A 13 -16.75 39.76 -3.72
N VAL A 14 -15.58 40.35 -3.96
CA VAL A 14 -14.51 39.68 -4.76
C VAL A 14 -13.99 38.43 -4.05
N THR A 15 -13.77 38.48 -2.73
CA THR A 15 -13.31 37.30 -1.97
C THR A 15 -14.38 36.18 -2.00
N THR A 16 -15.66 36.54 -1.82
CA THR A 16 -16.75 35.56 -1.91
C THR A 16 -16.84 34.94 -3.31
N PHE A 17 -16.69 35.76 -4.36
CA PHE A 17 -16.70 35.28 -5.74
C PHE A 17 -15.53 34.34 -6.02
N ILE A 18 -14.31 34.65 -5.55
CA ILE A 18 -13.12 33.79 -5.70
C ILE A 18 -13.34 32.47 -4.95
N VAL A 19 -13.88 32.50 -3.72
CA VAL A 19 -14.15 31.28 -2.95
C VAL A 19 -15.22 30.41 -3.64
N VAL A 20 -16.28 31.02 -4.15
CA VAL A 20 -17.31 30.31 -4.91
C VAL A 20 -16.74 29.75 -6.20
N LEU A 21 -15.89 30.49 -6.92
CA LEU A 21 -15.22 30.04 -8.13
C LEU A 21 -14.28 28.86 -7.84
N LEU A 22 -13.51 28.92 -6.75
CA LEU A 22 -12.65 27.81 -6.31
C LEU A 22 -13.47 26.58 -5.91
N ILE A 23 -14.61 26.77 -5.22
CA ILE A 23 -15.52 25.66 -4.89
C ILE A 23 -16.13 25.07 -6.17
N VAL A 24 -16.51 25.90 -7.12
CA VAL A 24 -17.04 25.45 -8.41
C VAL A 24 -15.96 24.73 -9.22
N ILE A 25 -14.71 25.23 -9.25
CA ILE A 25 -13.59 24.55 -9.89
C ILE A 25 -13.33 23.20 -9.20
N VAL A 26 -13.28 23.14 -7.88
CA VAL A 26 -13.12 21.87 -7.11
C VAL A 26 -14.32 20.92 -7.32
N LEU A 27 -15.53 21.45 -7.51
CA LEU A 27 -16.71 20.63 -7.82
C LEU A 27 -16.80 20.22 -9.29
N LEU A 28 -16.21 21.01 -10.21
CA LEU A 28 -16.12 20.68 -11.64
C LEU A 28 -14.88 19.82 -11.95
N ASP A 29 -13.82 19.93 -11.17
CA ASP A 29 -12.62 19.10 -11.20
C ASP A 29 -12.78 17.78 -10.41
N ARG A 30 -14.00 17.49 -9.91
CA ARG A 30 -14.40 16.11 -9.70
C ARG A 30 -14.63 15.49 -11.09
N GLU A 31 -13.52 15.25 -11.80
CA GLU A 31 -13.47 14.12 -12.71
C GLU A 31 -14.08 12.96 -11.92
N GLU A 32 -15.07 12.29 -12.51
CA GLU A 32 -15.69 11.11 -11.89
C GLU A 32 -14.56 10.26 -11.36
N ASP A 33 -14.50 10.03 -10.04
CA ASP A 33 -13.46 9.28 -9.34
C ASP A 33 -13.41 7.85 -9.90
N GLY A 34 -12.91 7.70 -11.11
CA GLY A 34 -12.78 6.45 -11.84
C GLY A 34 -11.42 5.81 -11.54
N VAL A 35 -11.38 4.51 -11.51
CA VAL A 35 -10.11 3.77 -11.44
C VAL A 35 -9.43 3.86 -12.80
N SER A 36 -8.13 4.24 -12.84
CA SER A 36 -7.39 4.25 -14.11
C SER A 36 -7.31 2.85 -14.72
N LEU A 37 -7.22 2.78 -16.04
CA LEU A 37 -7.06 1.50 -16.74
C LEU A 37 -5.82 0.75 -16.24
N ALA A 38 -4.72 1.46 -15.98
CA ALA A 38 -3.50 0.89 -15.42
C ALA A 38 -3.75 0.21 -14.06
N ALA A 39 -4.40 0.92 -13.12
CA ALA A 39 -4.71 0.36 -11.79
C ALA A 39 -5.71 -0.79 -11.88
N ALA A 40 -6.74 -0.66 -12.71
CA ALA A 40 -7.71 -1.71 -12.95
C ALA A 40 -7.07 -2.96 -13.57
N SER A 41 -6.19 -2.76 -14.57
CA SER A 41 -5.43 -3.85 -15.22
C SER A 41 -4.51 -4.56 -14.25
N ARG A 42 -3.78 -3.83 -13.40
CA ARG A 42 -2.95 -4.43 -12.36
C ARG A 42 -3.79 -5.32 -11.43
N THR A 43 -4.91 -4.79 -10.94
CA THR A 43 -5.79 -5.52 -10.03
C THR A 43 -6.32 -6.81 -10.67
N VAL A 44 -6.75 -6.75 -11.94
CA VAL A 44 -7.24 -7.93 -12.68
C VAL A 44 -6.10 -8.91 -12.98
N ALA A 45 -4.94 -8.43 -13.44
CA ALA A 45 -3.79 -9.29 -13.73
C ALA A 45 -3.34 -10.05 -12.48
N LEU A 46 -3.19 -9.37 -11.34
CA LEU A 46 -2.83 -9.99 -10.06
C LEU A 46 -3.91 -10.92 -9.49
N THR A 47 -5.16 -10.78 -9.91
CA THR A 47 -6.21 -11.74 -9.56
C THR A 47 -6.10 -13.01 -10.40
N LEU A 48 -5.72 -12.89 -11.66
CA LEU A 48 -5.57 -14.02 -12.58
C LEU A 48 -4.26 -14.78 -12.34
N GLU A 49 -3.18 -14.07 -12.01
CA GLU A 49 -1.84 -14.65 -11.89
C GLU A 49 -1.02 -13.95 -10.80
N SER A 50 -0.06 -14.67 -10.21
CA SER A 50 0.91 -14.11 -9.27
C SER A 50 1.83 -13.07 -9.92
N GLY A 51 2.43 -12.17 -9.14
CA GLY A 51 3.38 -11.18 -9.68
C GLY A 51 4.54 -11.84 -10.44
N ASN A 52 5.10 -12.93 -9.92
CA ASN A 52 6.14 -13.70 -10.60
C ASN A 52 5.60 -14.37 -11.87
N GLY A 53 4.41 -14.97 -11.83
CA GLY A 53 3.80 -15.59 -13.00
C GLY A 53 3.49 -14.58 -14.11
N ILE A 54 3.12 -13.36 -13.77
CA ILE A 54 2.95 -12.26 -14.74
C ILE A 54 4.26 -11.97 -15.47
N LEU A 55 5.38 -11.92 -14.75
CA LEU A 55 6.71 -11.70 -15.37
C LEU A 55 7.16 -12.89 -16.23
N GLU A 56 6.92 -14.12 -15.78
CA GLU A 56 7.27 -15.33 -16.51
C GLU A 56 6.44 -15.52 -17.80
N ASN A 57 5.18 -15.04 -17.78
CA ASN A 57 4.25 -15.12 -18.90
C ASN A 57 4.17 -13.79 -19.69
N ALA A 58 5.10 -12.87 -19.46
CA ALA A 58 5.20 -11.63 -20.24
C ALA A 58 5.43 -11.96 -21.73
N PRO A 59 4.81 -11.23 -22.68
CA PRO A 59 5.07 -11.42 -24.10
C PRO A 59 6.52 -11.08 -24.45
N GLU A 60 7.09 -11.81 -25.42
CA GLU A 60 8.47 -11.55 -25.90
C GLU A 60 8.67 -10.11 -26.39
N THR A 61 7.61 -9.48 -26.87
CA THR A 61 7.61 -8.10 -27.34
C THR A 61 6.47 -7.35 -26.66
N SER A 62 6.81 -6.26 -25.97
CA SER A 62 5.82 -5.37 -25.38
C SER A 62 4.90 -4.74 -26.43
N ASN A 63 3.65 -4.51 -26.06
CA ASN A 63 2.71 -3.74 -26.86
C ASN A 63 2.96 -2.24 -26.74
N PHE A 64 3.71 -1.81 -25.73
CA PHE A 64 4.06 -0.41 -25.46
C PHE A 64 5.35 -0.01 -26.17
N ASP A 65 5.47 1.28 -26.46
CA ASP A 65 6.71 1.86 -26.97
C ASP A 65 7.85 1.73 -25.93
N GLU A 66 9.09 1.64 -26.41
CA GLU A 66 10.29 1.39 -25.58
C GLU A 66 10.48 2.46 -24.48
N ASP A 67 10.08 3.70 -24.71
CA ASP A 67 10.15 4.80 -23.74
C ASP A 67 9.17 4.65 -22.57
N LEU A 68 8.19 3.77 -22.68
CA LEU A 68 7.23 3.45 -21.62
C LEU A 68 7.56 2.15 -20.86
N SER A 69 8.60 1.43 -21.29
CA SER A 69 8.94 0.10 -20.72
C SER A 69 9.15 0.09 -19.21
N ASP A 70 9.63 1.19 -18.62
CA ASP A 70 9.89 1.33 -17.20
C ASP A 70 8.66 1.74 -16.38
N GLN A 71 7.53 1.96 -17.04
CA GLN A 71 6.30 2.29 -16.32
C GLN A 71 5.75 1.07 -15.59
N TRP A 72 5.39 1.25 -14.30
CA TRP A 72 4.96 0.17 -13.41
C TRP A 72 3.80 -0.66 -13.97
N TYR A 73 2.92 -0.06 -14.76
CA TYR A 73 1.71 -0.71 -15.28
C TYR A 73 1.95 -1.57 -16.53
N VAL A 74 3.05 -1.38 -17.24
CA VAL A 74 3.30 -2.03 -18.53
C VAL A 74 3.27 -3.54 -18.42
N LYS A 75 3.97 -4.12 -17.44
CA LYS A 75 4.00 -5.57 -17.24
C LYS A 75 2.60 -6.20 -17.04
N TYR A 76 1.72 -5.51 -16.34
CA TYR A 76 0.36 -5.99 -16.08
C TYR A 76 -0.53 -5.89 -17.33
N MET A 77 -0.45 -4.77 -18.05
CA MET A 77 -1.22 -4.58 -19.28
C MET A 77 -0.72 -5.50 -20.39
N ASP A 78 0.59 -5.68 -20.55
CA ASP A 78 1.16 -6.61 -21.51
C ASP A 78 0.75 -8.05 -21.22
N TYR A 79 0.74 -8.47 -19.94
CA TYR A 79 0.19 -9.75 -19.55
C TYR A 79 -1.27 -9.90 -20.00
N LEU A 80 -2.12 -8.90 -19.74
CA LEU A 80 -3.53 -8.94 -20.14
C LEU A 80 -3.73 -8.93 -21.66
N TYR A 81 -2.87 -8.25 -22.43
CA TYR A 81 -2.85 -8.34 -23.90
C TYR A 81 -2.48 -9.76 -24.34
N GLY A 82 -1.46 -10.35 -23.76
CA GLY A 82 -1.03 -11.71 -24.04
C GLY A 82 -2.09 -12.76 -23.75
N GLN A 83 -2.86 -12.55 -22.66
CA GLN A 83 -3.96 -13.44 -22.27
C GLN A 83 -5.28 -13.15 -23.02
N GLY A 84 -5.34 -12.08 -23.82
CA GLY A 84 -6.54 -11.68 -24.56
C GLY A 84 -7.63 -11.01 -23.70
N TYR A 85 -7.29 -10.51 -22.51
CA TYR A 85 -8.17 -9.66 -21.70
C TYR A 85 -8.16 -8.22 -22.17
N LEU A 86 -7.07 -7.75 -22.79
CA LEU A 86 -7.02 -6.48 -23.49
C LEU A 86 -6.83 -6.75 -25.01
N ASP A 87 -7.47 -5.92 -25.83
CA ASP A 87 -7.35 -5.95 -27.28
C ASP A 87 -6.79 -4.62 -27.79
N SER A 88 -5.67 -4.66 -28.52
CA SER A 88 -5.02 -3.49 -29.08
C SER A 88 -5.86 -2.74 -30.12
N GLY A 89 -6.91 -3.37 -30.64
CA GLY A 89 -7.91 -2.73 -31.51
C GLY A 89 -8.89 -1.83 -30.73
N SER A 90 -9.14 -2.15 -29.46
CA SER A 90 -10.08 -1.45 -28.59
C SER A 90 -9.39 -0.52 -27.57
N VAL A 91 -8.24 -0.93 -27.07
CA VAL A 91 -7.42 -0.19 -26.09
C VAL A 91 -6.02 -0.02 -26.68
N LYS A 92 -5.52 1.20 -26.71
CA LYS A 92 -4.14 1.47 -27.17
C LYS A 92 -3.16 1.25 -26.03
N ALA A 93 -2.01 0.71 -26.35
CA ALA A 93 -0.88 0.58 -25.44
C ALA A 93 -0.08 1.90 -25.40
N ASP A 94 -0.68 2.93 -24.86
CA ASP A 94 -0.06 4.25 -24.66
C ASP A 94 -0.37 4.80 -23.25
N GLU A 95 0.43 5.78 -22.81
CA GLU A 95 0.31 6.39 -21.48
C GLU A 95 -1.08 7.01 -21.26
N ARG A 96 -1.63 7.64 -22.30
CA ARG A 96 -2.93 8.29 -22.22
C ARG A 96 -4.04 7.28 -21.94
N SER A 97 -4.03 6.13 -22.60
CA SER A 97 -5.00 5.07 -22.37
C SER A 97 -4.81 4.47 -20.97
N ALA A 98 -3.57 4.20 -20.56
CA ALA A 98 -3.26 3.63 -19.26
C ALA A 98 -3.70 4.54 -18.11
N THR A 99 -3.50 5.85 -18.21
CA THR A 99 -3.85 6.82 -17.18
C THR A 99 -5.33 7.26 -17.19
N SER A 100 -6.06 6.99 -18.27
CA SER A 100 -7.50 7.27 -18.35
C SER A 100 -8.31 6.29 -17.50
N ALA A 101 -9.50 6.72 -17.06
CA ALA A 101 -10.42 5.84 -16.34
C ALA A 101 -10.84 4.64 -17.19
N VAL A 102 -10.92 3.45 -16.57
CA VAL A 102 -11.43 2.24 -17.22
C VAL A 102 -12.86 2.46 -17.69
N THR A 103 -13.22 1.89 -18.85
CA THR A 103 -14.54 2.06 -19.47
C THR A 103 -15.41 0.82 -19.31
N TYR A 104 -16.72 0.98 -19.45
CA TYR A 104 -17.65 -0.15 -19.43
C TYR A 104 -17.37 -1.17 -20.54
N ALA A 105 -16.84 -0.73 -21.70
CA ALA A 105 -16.44 -1.64 -22.77
C ALA A 105 -15.34 -2.60 -22.29
N VAL A 106 -14.32 -2.09 -21.64
CA VAL A 106 -13.22 -2.91 -21.11
C VAL A 106 -13.71 -3.91 -20.07
N LEU A 107 -14.58 -3.49 -19.13
CA LEU A 107 -15.16 -4.42 -18.16
C LEU A 107 -16.01 -5.50 -18.84
N SER A 108 -16.75 -5.14 -19.88
CA SER A 108 -17.52 -6.11 -20.69
C SER A 108 -16.62 -7.14 -21.36
N ASP A 109 -15.51 -6.71 -21.92
CA ASP A 109 -14.55 -7.59 -22.58
C ASP A 109 -13.90 -8.54 -21.57
N TRP A 110 -13.53 -8.06 -20.37
CA TRP A 110 -13.03 -8.90 -19.28
C TRP A 110 -14.06 -9.93 -18.82
N ALA A 111 -15.32 -9.53 -18.66
CA ALA A 111 -16.41 -10.47 -18.29
C ALA A 111 -16.60 -11.58 -19.33
N LYS A 112 -16.61 -11.22 -20.62
CA LYS A 112 -16.74 -12.17 -21.72
C LYS A 112 -15.57 -13.13 -21.75
N LYS A 113 -14.33 -12.62 -21.65
CA LYS A 113 -13.12 -13.41 -21.67
C LYS A 113 -13.10 -14.43 -20.52
N ALA A 114 -13.42 -13.98 -19.30
CA ALA A 114 -13.53 -14.87 -18.14
C ALA A 114 -14.55 -15.99 -18.36
N SER A 115 -15.70 -15.68 -18.99
CA SER A 115 -16.72 -16.67 -19.30
C SER A 115 -16.29 -17.64 -20.40
N GLU A 116 -15.60 -17.17 -21.45
CA GLU A 116 -15.04 -18.01 -22.51
C GLU A 116 -14.03 -19.04 -21.95
N GLU A 117 -13.31 -18.67 -20.91
CA GLU A 117 -12.39 -19.56 -20.19
C GLU A 117 -13.11 -20.49 -19.19
N GLY A 118 -14.44 -20.46 -19.11
CA GLY A 118 -15.22 -21.23 -18.15
C GLY A 118 -15.13 -20.74 -16.71
N LYS A 119 -14.67 -19.50 -16.51
CA LYS A 119 -14.49 -18.86 -15.22
C LYS A 119 -15.69 -17.99 -14.88
N GLY A 120 -16.84 -18.60 -14.61
CA GLY A 120 -18.06 -17.92 -14.21
C GLY A 120 -19.11 -17.74 -15.31
N GLU A 121 -20.29 -17.26 -14.92
CA GLU A 121 -21.41 -17.01 -15.81
C GLU A 121 -21.38 -15.59 -16.37
N THR A 122 -21.35 -15.43 -17.68
CA THR A 122 -21.31 -14.15 -18.38
C THR A 122 -22.41 -13.21 -17.91
N ASP A 123 -23.64 -13.71 -17.78
CA ASP A 123 -24.79 -12.87 -17.41
C ASP A 123 -24.65 -12.28 -16.00
N ALA A 124 -24.10 -13.03 -15.06
CA ALA A 124 -23.82 -12.54 -13.71
C ALA A 124 -22.81 -11.40 -13.73
N LEU A 125 -21.70 -11.54 -14.45
CA LEU A 125 -20.67 -10.50 -14.59
C LEU A 125 -21.18 -9.31 -15.39
N LEU A 126 -21.90 -9.53 -16.50
CA LEU A 126 -22.44 -8.47 -17.34
C LEU A 126 -23.57 -7.67 -16.67
N SER A 127 -24.20 -8.20 -15.61
CA SER A 127 -25.18 -7.44 -14.82
C SER A 127 -24.61 -6.17 -14.20
N TYR A 128 -23.30 -6.11 -13.97
CA TYR A 128 -22.58 -4.94 -13.47
C TYR A 128 -22.10 -4.01 -14.58
N VAL A 129 -22.22 -4.44 -15.84
CA VAL A 129 -21.68 -3.74 -17.01
C VAL A 129 -22.81 -3.44 -17.98
N ASP A 130 -23.32 -2.23 -17.98
CA ASP A 130 -24.26 -1.76 -18.98
C ASP A 130 -23.51 -1.43 -20.27
N SER A 131 -23.57 -2.32 -21.25
CA SER A 131 -22.84 -2.23 -22.51
C SER A 131 -23.53 -1.41 -23.62
N GLY A 132 -24.68 -0.78 -23.31
CA GLY A 132 -25.43 0.04 -24.27
C GLY A 132 -24.69 1.33 -24.64
N ASP A 133 -25.42 2.45 -24.63
CA ASP A 133 -24.89 3.80 -24.94
C ASP A 133 -23.74 4.27 -24.02
N ARG A 134 -23.43 3.49 -22.98
CA ARG A 134 -22.40 3.79 -21.97
C ARG A 134 -21.05 3.10 -22.23
N ALA A 135 -20.92 2.26 -23.26
CA ALA A 135 -19.70 1.47 -23.49
C ALA A 135 -18.39 2.29 -23.41
N LYS A 136 -18.39 3.51 -23.95
CA LYS A 136 -17.23 4.41 -23.95
C LYS A 136 -17.14 5.32 -22.72
N LYS A 137 -18.09 5.25 -21.79
CA LYS A 137 -18.05 6.07 -20.58
C LYS A 137 -17.10 5.48 -19.56
N ALA A 138 -16.47 6.37 -18.80
CA ALA A 138 -15.69 6.01 -17.63
C ALA A 138 -16.57 5.31 -16.59
N VAL A 139 -15.99 4.32 -15.91
CA VAL A 139 -16.61 3.60 -14.81
C VAL A 139 -16.24 4.31 -13.52
N SER A 140 -17.22 4.63 -12.67
CA SER A 140 -16.93 5.15 -11.34
C SER A 140 -16.17 4.11 -10.50
N SER A 141 -15.38 4.58 -9.54
CA SER A 141 -14.64 3.70 -8.62
C SER A 141 -15.56 2.69 -7.92
N GLU A 142 -16.74 3.13 -7.45
CA GLU A 142 -17.73 2.25 -6.81
C GLU A 142 -18.20 1.12 -7.75
N ASN A 143 -18.52 1.45 -9.00
CA ASN A 143 -18.99 0.45 -9.97
C ASN A 143 -17.87 -0.50 -10.41
N PHE A 144 -16.62 0.01 -10.52
CA PHE A 144 -15.46 -0.84 -10.78
C PHE A 144 -15.29 -1.88 -9.67
N TRP A 145 -15.33 -1.48 -8.40
CA TRP A 145 -15.12 -2.42 -7.30
C TRP A 145 -16.26 -3.43 -7.16
N LYS A 146 -17.50 -3.05 -7.43
CA LYS A 146 -18.64 -3.99 -7.51
C LYS A 146 -18.44 -5.04 -8.61
N PHE A 147 -18.00 -4.61 -9.80
CA PHE A 147 -17.65 -5.51 -10.88
C PHE A 147 -16.48 -6.41 -10.46
N TYR A 148 -15.43 -5.83 -9.89
CA TYR A 148 -14.24 -6.56 -9.47
C TYR A 148 -14.56 -7.66 -8.46
N ASP A 149 -15.40 -7.40 -7.48
CA ASP A 149 -15.80 -8.41 -6.49
C ASP A 149 -16.50 -9.61 -7.16
N ALA A 150 -17.39 -9.36 -8.11
CA ALA A 150 -18.02 -10.41 -8.89
C ALA A 150 -17.03 -11.15 -9.82
N PHE A 151 -16.13 -10.40 -10.46
CA PHE A 151 -15.09 -10.94 -11.32
C PHE A 151 -14.14 -11.84 -10.51
N ARG A 152 -13.63 -11.36 -9.39
CA ARG A 152 -12.77 -12.15 -8.47
C ARG A 152 -13.46 -13.44 -8.04
N ALA A 153 -14.72 -13.37 -7.61
CA ALA A 153 -15.48 -14.55 -7.21
C ALA A 153 -15.58 -15.60 -8.33
N ALA A 154 -15.59 -15.17 -9.59
CA ALA A 154 -15.67 -16.03 -10.75
C ALA A 154 -14.30 -16.64 -11.14
N VAL A 155 -13.22 -15.84 -11.10
CA VAL A 155 -11.90 -16.25 -11.63
C VAL A 155 -10.94 -16.78 -10.57
N ASP A 156 -11.20 -16.51 -9.28
CA ASP A 156 -10.35 -16.91 -8.15
C ASP A 156 -11.12 -17.82 -7.16
N PRO A 157 -11.57 -19.01 -7.59
CA PRO A 157 -12.33 -19.93 -6.73
C PRO A 157 -11.49 -20.45 -5.56
N ASP A 158 -10.18 -20.53 -5.72
CA ASP A 158 -9.24 -21.02 -4.70
C ASP A 158 -8.85 -19.93 -3.70
N ARG A 159 -9.33 -18.70 -3.91
CA ARG A 159 -9.07 -17.54 -3.05
C ARG A 159 -7.58 -17.23 -2.89
N ALA A 160 -6.85 -17.25 -3.99
CA ALA A 160 -5.45 -16.83 -4.03
C ALA A 160 -5.30 -15.35 -3.63
N VAL A 161 -6.33 -14.52 -3.94
CA VAL A 161 -6.46 -13.17 -3.40
C VAL A 161 -7.13 -13.24 -2.03
N ALA A 162 -6.38 -12.94 -0.98
CA ALA A 162 -6.82 -12.97 0.41
C ALA A 162 -6.99 -11.57 1.01
N GLU A 163 -7.84 -11.47 2.01
CA GLU A 163 -7.93 -10.29 2.87
C GLU A 163 -6.85 -10.37 3.94
N VAL A 164 -6.09 -9.29 4.11
CA VAL A 164 -5.03 -9.16 5.11
C VAL A 164 -5.34 -7.95 5.99
N GLU A 165 -5.26 -8.12 7.31
CA GLU A 165 -5.36 -7.05 8.29
C GLU A 165 -4.04 -6.95 9.05
N THR A 166 -3.36 -5.82 8.94
CA THR A 166 -2.03 -5.62 9.52
C THR A 166 -1.77 -4.15 9.87
N ASP A 167 -0.75 -3.92 10.70
CA ASP A 167 -0.28 -2.58 11.01
C ASP A 167 0.74 -2.14 9.94
N LEU A 168 0.50 -1.00 9.30
CA LEU A 168 1.44 -0.40 8.34
C LEU A 168 2.46 0.47 9.08
N TYR A 169 3.71 0.08 9.03
CA TYR A 169 4.80 0.75 9.73
C TYR A 169 5.51 1.81 8.87
N GLY A 170 5.56 1.60 7.56
CA GLY A 170 6.26 2.51 6.68
C GLY A 170 6.14 2.20 5.20
N THR A 171 6.44 3.23 4.42
CA THR A 171 6.56 3.23 2.97
C THR A 171 7.85 3.99 2.61
N PRO A 172 8.22 4.11 1.33
CA PRO A 172 9.36 4.94 0.93
C PRO A 172 9.28 6.41 1.38
N ASP A 173 8.07 6.90 1.72
CA ASP A 173 7.88 8.29 2.20
C ASP A 173 8.53 8.52 3.59
N ASN A 174 8.59 7.49 4.43
CA ASN A 174 9.06 7.62 5.81
C ASN A 174 10.14 6.60 6.22
N VAL A 175 10.64 5.82 5.28
CA VAL A 175 11.72 4.83 5.48
C VAL A 175 12.85 5.12 4.50
N ASP A 176 13.94 5.69 5.02
CA ASP A 176 15.10 6.04 4.21
C ASP A 176 15.70 4.81 3.50
N GLY A 177 15.92 4.94 2.19
CA GLY A 177 16.51 3.89 1.37
C GLY A 177 15.56 2.71 1.08
N ALA A 178 14.28 2.82 1.41
CA ALA A 178 13.29 1.83 1.01
C ALA A 178 13.17 1.75 -0.52
N PRO A 179 13.05 0.54 -1.09
CA PRO A 179 12.71 0.40 -2.50
C PRO A 179 11.36 1.06 -2.82
N ALA A 180 11.20 1.57 -4.04
CA ALA A 180 9.93 2.11 -4.49
C ALA A 180 8.79 1.08 -4.30
N TRP A 181 7.61 1.58 -3.99
CA TRP A 181 6.38 0.78 -3.85
C TRP A 181 6.42 -0.32 -2.77
N THR A 182 7.28 -0.19 -1.77
CA THR A 182 7.45 -1.16 -0.68
C THR A 182 6.70 -0.72 0.57
N ALA A 183 5.79 -1.55 1.08
CA ALA A 183 5.08 -1.37 2.34
C ALA A 183 5.68 -2.28 3.42
N TYR A 184 6.14 -1.69 4.51
CA TYR A 184 6.61 -2.42 5.69
C TYR A 184 5.48 -2.55 6.68
N THR A 185 5.10 -3.78 6.97
CA THR A 185 3.99 -4.08 7.87
C THR A 185 4.44 -4.98 9.03
N ARG A 186 3.55 -5.16 10.01
CA ARG A 186 3.79 -6.12 11.10
C ARG A 186 3.99 -7.54 10.58
N ASP A 187 3.24 -7.93 9.55
CA ASP A 187 3.19 -9.31 9.08
C ASP A 187 4.10 -9.58 7.89
N GLY A 188 4.83 -8.57 7.39
CA GLY A 188 5.79 -8.74 6.31
C GLY A 188 5.99 -7.49 5.47
N ILE A 189 6.62 -7.70 4.32
CA ILE A 189 6.87 -6.66 3.33
C ILE A 189 5.97 -6.94 2.12
N PHE A 190 5.24 -5.92 1.68
CA PHE A 190 4.35 -6.00 0.53
C PHE A 190 4.75 -4.98 -0.53
N GLN A 191 4.34 -5.24 -1.77
CA GLN A 191 4.45 -4.32 -2.89
C GLN A 191 3.11 -3.65 -3.17
N PHE A 192 3.11 -2.36 -3.50
CA PHE A 192 1.87 -1.60 -3.71
C PHE A 192 1.90 -0.72 -4.97
N GLU A 193 2.53 -1.19 -6.03
CA GLU A 193 2.68 -0.44 -7.29
C GLU A 193 1.35 0.22 -7.73
N GLY A 194 1.42 1.51 -8.03
CA GLY A 194 0.27 2.28 -8.51
C GLY A 194 -0.81 2.58 -7.46
N LEU A 195 -0.58 2.24 -6.18
CA LEU A 195 -1.48 2.59 -5.07
C LEU A 195 -0.87 3.71 -4.22
N TYR A 196 -1.70 4.32 -3.37
CA TYR A 196 -1.27 5.32 -2.40
C TYR A 196 -1.47 4.78 -0.98
N LEU A 197 -0.37 4.59 -0.24
CA LEU A 197 -0.39 4.05 1.11
C LEU A 197 0.10 5.03 2.18
N ASP A 198 0.75 6.14 1.82
CA ASP A 198 1.40 7.03 2.78
C ASP A 198 0.41 7.63 3.80
N GLY A 199 -0.84 7.82 3.40
CA GLY A 199 -1.91 8.27 4.30
C GLY A 199 -2.31 7.28 5.39
N TYR A 200 -1.85 6.04 5.30
CA TYR A 200 -2.15 4.96 6.24
C TYR A 200 -0.97 4.58 7.14
N ILE A 201 0.16 5.26 7.02
CA ILE A 201 1.33 5.02 7.88
C ILE A 201 0.94 5.17 9.35
N ASP A 202 1.44 4.28 10.20
CA ASP A 202 1.12 4.21 11.63
C ASP A 202 -0.35 3.87 11.93
N GLN A 203 -0.98 3.14 11.03
CA GLN A 203 -2.37 2.70 11.17
C GLN A 203 -2.50 1.20 10.90
N LYS A 204 -3.54 0.60 11.47
CA LYS A 204 -3.98 -0.73 11.11
C LYS A 204 -4.90 -0.64 9.91
N ILE A 205 -4.55 -1.35 8.85
CA ILE A 205 -5.29 -1.36 7.58
C ILE A 205 -5.74 -2.75 7.20
N ARG A 206 -6.79 -2.80 6.41
CA ARG A 206 -7.27 -4.01 5.74
C ARG A 206 -7.14 -3.83 4.25
N PHE A 207 -6.57 -4.82 3.58
CA PHE A 207 -6.37 -4.80 2.14
C PHE A 207 -6.53 -6.18 1.52
N LEU A 208 -6.77 -6.22 0.22
CA LEU A 208 -6.68 -7.42 -0.57
C LEU A 208 -5.25 -7.58 -1.07
N ALA A 209 -4.70 -8.79 -0.94
CA ALA A 209 -3.38 -9.14 -1.44
C ALA A 209 -3.38 -10.51 -2.09
N ARG A 210 -2.48 -10.69 -3.04
CA ARG A 210 -2.04 -11.98 -3.54
C ARG A 210 -0.55 -12.09 -3.33
N ASP A 211 -0.13 -13.12 -2.61
CA ASP A 211 1.25 -13.26 -2.15
C ASP A 211 1.70 -11.99 -1.39
N ASP A 212 2.73 -11.30 -1.87
CA ASP A 212 3.23 -10.04 -1.32
C ASP A 212 2.74 -8.78 -2.07
N GLU A 213 1.78 -8.90 -2.99
CA GLU A 213 1.24 -7.79 -3.78
C GLU A 213 -0.09 -7.28 -3.23
N ILE A 214 -0.15 -6.01 -2.82
CA ILE A 214 -1.40 -5.34 -2.42
C ILE A 214 -2.19 -4.96 -3.67
N LEU A 215 -3.42 -5.45 -3.79
CA LEU A 215 -4.32 -5.14 -4.91
C LEU A 215 -5.18 -3.91 -4.64
N LYS A 216 -5.65 -3.77 -3.39
CA LYS A 216 -6.59 -2.72 -2.99
C LYS A 216 -6.52 -2.53 -1.47
N VAL A 217 -6.45 -1.30 -1.00
CA VAL A 217 -6.73 -0.97 0.40
C VAL A 217 -8.25 -0.86 0.56
N GLU A 218 -8.83 -1.61 1.49
CA GLU A 218 -10.26 -1.60 1.72
C GLU A 218 -10.66 -0.55 2.73
N GLU A 219 -9.98 -0.53 3.87
CA GLU A 219 -10.26 0.45 4.92
C GLU A 219 -9.09 0.61 5.91
N MET A 220 -9.11 1.73 6.62
CA MET A 220 -8.39 1.90 7.86
C MET A 220 -9.22 1.29 9.00
N VAL A 221 -8.67 0.27 9.66
CA VAL A 221 -9.33 -0.43 10.76
C VAL A 221 -9.15 0.31 12.08
N SER A 222 -7.94 0.85 12.32
CA SER A 222 -7.61 1.58 13.55
C SER A 222 -6.48 2.59 13.33
N ASP A 223 -6.58 3.74 13.99
CA ASP A 223 -5.49 4.69 14.16
C ASP A 223 -4.61 4.40 15.40
N GLU A 224 -4.92 3.32 16.13
CA GLU A 224 -4.13 2.86 17.27
C GLU A 224 -3.37 1.59 16.87
N ILE A 225 -2.04 1.64 16.98
CA ILE A 225 -1.16 0.49 16.73
C ILE A 225 -0.10 0.36 17.82
N VAL A 226 0.53 -0.81 17.86
CA VAL A 226 1.62 -1.10 18.79
C VAL A 226 2.84 -1.56 18.01
N TYR A 227 3.94 -0.86 18.19
CA TYR A 227 5.24 -1.32 17.75
C TYR A 227 5.82 -2.26 18.80
N GLU A 228 5.50 -3.55 18.65
CA GLU A 228 5.94 -4.58 19.59
C GLU A 228 7.44 -4.85 19.47
N ASN A 229 8.07 -5.01 20.63
CA ASN A 229 9.51 -5.32 20.72
C ASN A 229 10.39 -4.33 19.95
N ALA A 230 10.01 -3.06 19.89
CA ALA A 230 10.83 -2.03 19.27
C ALA A 230 12.13 -1.85 20.06
N TRP A 231 13.26 -1.89 19.35
CA TRP A 231 14.54 -1.57 19.96
C TRP A 231 14.79 -0.05 19.94
N ILE A 232 15.02 0.52 21.10
CA ILE A 232 15.23 1.95 21.27
C ILE A 232 16.72 2.22 21.11
N SER A 233 17.14 2.73 19.97
CA SER A 233 18.54 2.99 19.66
C SER A 233 19.05 4.34 20.19
N GLY A 234 18.14 5.28 20.38
CA GLY A 234 18.51 6.62 20.82
C GLY A 234 17.35 7.41 21.42
N PHE A 235 17.70 8.38 22.24
CA PHE A 235 16.79 9.35 22.82
C PHE A 235 17.45 10.72 22.89
N SER A 236 16.81 11.75 22.36
CA SER A 236 17.34 13.13 22.30
C SER A 236 16.57 14.14 23.15
N GLY A 237 15.79 13.67 24.13
CA GLY A 237 14.94 14.53 24.97
C GLY A 237 13.66 15.04 24.29
N LYS A 238 13.60 14.99 22.97
CA LYS A 238 12.44 15.38 22.16
C LYS A 238 11.95 14.28 21.24
N THR A 239 12.86 13.43 20.80
CA THR A 239 12.59 12.32 19.87
C THR A 239 13.15 11.02 20.43
N VAL A 240 12.47 9.92 20.15
CA VAL A 240 12.97 8.56 20.32
C VAL A 240 13.22 7.94 18.95
N THR A 241 14.40 7.34 18.81
CA THR A 241 14.73 6.56 17.62
C THR A 241 14.54 5.10 17.94
N VAL A 242 13.69 4.44 17.20
CA VAL A 242 13.34 3.03 17.37
C VAL A 242 13.59 2.24 16.09
N PHE A 243 13.97 0.98 16.25
CA PHE A 243 13.99 0.00 15.17
C PHE A 243 12.82 -0.95 15.34
N ILE A 244 12.08 -1.14 14.25
CA ILE A 244 10.92 -2.03 14.16
C ILE A 244 11.14 -2.90 12.94
N GLY A 245 11.39 -4.18 13.16
CA GLY A 245 11.86 -5.01 12.05
C GLY A 245 13.17 -4.47 11.47
N ASN A 246 13.19 -4.22 10.18
CA ASN A 246 14.36 -3.71 9.46
C ASN A 246 14.34 -2.20 9.21
N ILE A 247 13.36 -1.49 9.79
CA ILE A 247 13.20 -0.06 9.56
C ILE A 247 13.54 0.75 10.81
N GLN A 248 14.18 1.90 10.60
CA GLN A 248 14.40 2.90 11.63
C GLN A 248 13.33 3.97 11.55
N ARG A 249 12.76 4.34 12.70
CA ARG A 249 11.74 5.38 12.82
C ARG A 249 12.10 6.35 13.95
N GLU A 250 11.79 7.62 13.74
CA GLU A 250 11.91 8.65 14.77
C GLU A 250 10.53 9.19 15.15
N PHE A 251 10.28 9.26 16.46
CA PHE A 251 9.03 9.76 17.00
C PHE A 251 9.24 10.87 18.00
N PRO A 252 8.42 11.93 17.97
CA PRO A 252 8.42 12.93 19.03
C PRO A 252 7.81 12.34 20.30
N VAL A 253 8.52 12.46 21.42
CA VAL A 253 8.10 11.84 22.70
C VAL A 253 7.75 12.86 23.78
N LYS A 254 7.27 14.03 23.41
CA LYS A 254 6.92 15.10 24.35
C LYS A 254 5.93 14.59 25.40
N GLY A 255 6.41 14.44 26.64
CA GLY A 255 5.59 14.04 27.79
C GLY A 255 5.34 12.54 27.95
N VAL A 256 5.83 11.68 27.07
CA VAL A 256 5.63 10.22 27.12
C VAL A 256 6.71 9.53 27.96
N LEU A 257 7.92 10.08 27.99
CA LEU A 257 9.06 9.51 28.71
C LEU A 257 9.59 10.52 29.74
N LYS A 258 9.86 10.04 30.94
CA LYS A 258 10.26 10.89 32.08
C LYS A 258 11.76 10.87 32.38
N ASP A 259 12.52 9.88 31.90
CA ASP A 259 13.94 9.74 32.22
C ASP A 259 14.74 9.25 31.03
N GLU A 260 15.79 10.01 30.67
CA GLU A 260 16.52 9.83 29.41
C GLU A 260 17.62 8.78 29.50
N SER A 261 18.18 8.53 30.67
CA SER A 261 19.42 7.78 30.82
C SER A 261 19.24 6.26 30.78
N GLU A 262 18.02 5.76 30.96
CA GLU A 262 17.72 4.33 31.09
C GLU A 262 17.02 3.70 29.88
N ILE A 263 16.69 4.48 28.85
CA ILE A 263 15.82 4.03 27.76
C ILE A 263 16.63 3.54 26.56
N SER A 264 17.75 4.17 26.27
CA SER A 264 18.59 3.80 25.12
C SER A 264 19.15 2.40 25.29
N GLY A 265 19.05 1.56 24.25
CA GLY A 265 19.47 0.17 24.26
C GLY A 265 18.44 -0.79 24.89
N GLN A 266 17.26 -0.30 25.26
CA GLN A 266 16.16 -1.13 25.77
C GLN A 266 15.24 -1.58 24.63
N ILE A 267 14.47 -2.63 24.90
CA ILE A 267 13.39 -3.10 24.05
C ILE A 267 12.07 -2.78 24.73
N GLY A 268 11.08 -2.35 23.98
CA GLY A 268 9.77 -2.04 24.53
C GLY A 268 8.67 -2.07 23.49
N ASP A 269 7.44 -2.00 23.96
CA ASP A 269 6.26 -1.84 23.14
C ASP A 269 5.88 -0.37 23.11
N LEU A 270 5.94 0.22 21.91
CA LEU A 270 5.59 1.62 21.70
C LEU A 270 4.17 1.71 21.14
N TYR A 271 3.27 2.30 21.93
CA TYR A 271 1.86 2.50 21.57
C TYR A 271 1.70 3.85 20.89
N LEU A 272 1.12 3.84 19.69
CA LEU A 272 0.82 5.03 18.90
C LEU A 272 -0.69 5.21 18.73
N LYS A 273 -1.10 6.45 18.55
CA LYS A 273 -2.43 6.84 18.09
C LYS A 273 -2.30 7.98 17.08
N GLY A 274 -2.79 7.76 15.86
CA GLY A 274 -2.63 8.69 14.74
C GLY A 274 -1.16 9.08 14.54
N GLY A 275 -0.24 8.10 14.51
CA GLY A 275 1.20 8.30 14.35
C GLY A 275 1.91 8.96 15.54
N THR A 276 1.18 9.28 16.62
CA THR A 276 1.76 9.96 17.79
C THR A 276 1.98 8.96 18.93
N PRO A 277 3.19 8.86 19.50
CA PRO A 277 3.46 8.05 20.68
C PRO A 277 2.59 8.47 21.88
N LYS A 278 1.96 7.50 22.51
CA LYS A 278 1.14 7.68 23.70
C LYS A 278 1.75 7.04 24.95
N ARG A 279 2.40 5.90 24.76
CA ARG A 279 2.97 5.12 25.86
C ARG A 279 4.12 4.26 25.32
N LEU A 280 5.18 4.13 26.12
CA LEU A 280 6.24 3.13 25.94
C LEU A 280 6.25 2.23 27.16
N VAL A 281 6.23 0.91 26.92
CA VAL A 281 6.32 -0.12 27.96
C VAL A 281 7.62 -0.88 27.74
N LEU A 282 8.61 -0.64 28.59
CA LEU A 282 9.90 -1.33 28.49
C LEU A 282 9.76 -2.80 28.89
N LYS A 283 10.38 -3.69 28.15
CA LYS A 283 10.52 -5.10 28.48
C LYS A 283 11.59 -5.26 29.56
N LYS A 284 11.25 -5.90 30.66
CA LYS A 284 12.17 -6.09 31.80
C LYS A 284 13.03 -7.33 31.67
N GLU A 285 12.51 -8.35 31.01
CA GLU A 285 13.23 -9.61 30.80
C GLU A 285 14.11 -9.51 29.56
N LYS A 286 15.40 -9.70 29.76
CA LYS A 286 16.42 -9.58 28.72
C LYS A 286 17.53 -10.55 29.01
N ILE A 287 17.89 -11.36 28.02
CA ILE A 287 19.09 -12.17 28.01
C ILE A 287 20.14 -11.42 27.18
N THR A 288 21.33 -11.26 27.72
CA THR A 288 22.46 -10.64 26.99
C THR A 288 23.62 -11.62 27.00
N GLY A 289 24.14 -11.94 25.82
CA GLY A 289 25.25 -12.87 25.68
C GLY A 289 25.72 -12.98 24.23
N THR A 290 26.79 -13.72 24.01
CA THR A 290 27.28 -14.04 22.67
C THR A 290 26.44 -15.17 22.09
N VAL A 291 25.95 -15.02 20.87
CA VAL A 291 25.25 -16.08 20.14
C VAL A 291 26.30 -17.07 19.64
N LEU A 292 26.22 -18.32 20.08
CA LEU A 292 27.11 -19.40 19.69
C LEU A 292 26.61 -20.18 18.48
N ALA A 293 25.27 -20.37 18.41
CA ALA A 293 24.61 -21.04 17.29
C ALA A 293 23.18 -20.54 17.11
N VAL A 294 22.70 -20.58 15.89
CA VAL A 294 21.30 -20.31 15.52
C VAL A 294 20.75 -21.55 14.81
N ARG A 295 19.64 -22.08 15.30
CA ARG A 295 18.91 -23.20 14.71
C ARG A 295 17.48 -22.74 14.39
N ASP A 296 16.74 -23.53 13.68
CA ASP A 296 15.38 -23.16 13.22
C ASP A 296 14.41 -22.83 14.36
N THR A 297 14.58 -23.46 15.51
CA THR A 297 13.67 -23.32 16.66
C THR A 297 14.33 -22.79 17.93
N GLU A 298 15.64 -22.55 17.92
CA GLU A 298 16.38 -22.16 19.12
C GLU A 298 17.66 -21.38 18.78
N ILE A 299 18.08 -20.55 19.73
CA ILE A 299 19.38 -19.86 19.70
C ILE A 299 20.19 -20.33 20.90
N GLU A 300 21.45 -20.71 20.66
CA GLU A 300 22.40 -21.04 21.73
C GLU A 300 23.16 -19.76 22.11
N ILE A 301 23.05 -19.38 23.39
CA ILE A 301 23.65 -18.16 23.92
C ILE A 301 24.67 -18.55 25.00
N ASP A 302 25.89 -17.99 24.89
CA ASP A 302 26.96 -18.22 25.87
C ASP A 302 26.50 -17.86 27.28
N GLY A 303 26.69 -18.82 28.20
CA GLY A 303 26.27 -18.72 29.61
C GLY A 303 24.78 -19.01 29.87
N TYR A 304 23.95 -19.17 28.83
CA TYR A 304 22.52 -19.46 28.98
C TYR A 304 22.07 -20.79 28.35
N GLY A 305 22.88 -21.34 27.43
CA GLY A 305 22.54 -22.55 26.69
C GLY A 305 21.52 -22.27 25.56
N SER A 306 20.73 -23.29 25.21
CA SER A 306 19.68 -23.17 24.17
C SER A 306 18.46 -22.42 24.70
N VAL A 307 18.08 -21.36 24.00
CA VAL A 307 16.90 -20.55 24.23
C VAL A 307 15.92 -20.78 23.08
N PRO A 308 14.71 -21.27 23.33
CA PRO A 308 13.76 -21.50 22.26
C PRO A 308 13.31 -20.17 21.62
N LEU A 309 13.14 -20.18 20.30
CA LEU A 309 12.54 -19.07 19.56
C LEU A 309 11.01 -19.12 19.73
N ALA A 310 10.40 -17.97 19.89
CA ALA A 310 8.94 -17.85 19.83
C ALA A 310 8.47 -18.09 18.39
N ASP A 311 7.22 -18.50 18.21
CA ASP A 311 6.62 -18.69 16.87
C ASP A 311 6.69 -17.44 16.01
N GLN A 312 6.68 -16.27 16.64
CA GLN A 312 6.91 -14.97 15.99
C GLN A 312 8.09 -14.28 16.67
N PHE A 313 9.28 -14.53 16.19
CA PHE A 313 10.48 -13.81 16.62
C PHE A 313 10.93 -12.80 15.56
N LYS A 314 11.58 -11.72 16.00
CA LYS A 314 12.16 -10.70 15.11
C LYS A 314 13.65 -10.57 15.41
N ILE A 315 14.47 -10.56 14.37
CA ILE A 315 15.92 -10.33 14.47
C ILE A 315 16.19 -8.90 14.00
N TYR A 316 16.73 -8.10 14.92
CA TYR A 316 17.19 -6.75 14.60
C TYR A 316 18.72 -6.78 14.50
N ARG A 317 19.25 -6.31 13.36
CA ARG A 317 20.69 -6.07 13.23
C ARG A 317 20.96 -4.61 13.56
N THR A 318 21.71 -4.40 14.63
CA THR A 318 22.30 -3.09 14.89
C THR A 318 23.60 -3.02 14.12
N TYR A 319 23.73 -2.12 13.17
CA TYR A 319 25.01 -1.78 12.57
C TYR A 319 25.82 -0.94 13.58
N GLY A 320 26.28 -1.58 14.64
CA GLY A 320 27.40 -1.07 15.41
C GLY A 320 28.67 -1.27 14.59
N VAL A 321 29.49 -0.24 14.49
CA VAL A 321 30.82 -0.33 13.91
C VAL A 321 31.52 -1.55 14.54
N LEU A 322 31.72 -2.61 13.74
CA LEU A 322 32.68 -3.66 14.08
C LEU A 322 34.02 -2.96 14.22
N ARG A 323 34.45 -2.65 15.44
CA ARG A 323 35.86 -2.39 15.69
C ARG A 323 36.54 -3.71 15.46
N GLU A 324 37.26 -3.83 14.36
CA GLU A 324 38.29 -4.82 14.21
C GLU A 324 39.22 -4.64 15.42
N GLN A 325 39.20 -5.61 16.31
CA GLN A 325 40.28 -5.76 17.28
C GLN A 325 41.44 -6.36 16.51
N GLN A 326 42.49 -5.55 16.35
CA GLN A 326 43.82 -6.01 15.97
C GLN A 326 44.39 -6.97 17.02
#